data_afbf33dab649665af334fcb8d725e2bd
#
_entry.id   afbf33dab649665af334fcb8d725e2bd
#
_cell.length_a   1.000
_cell.length_b   1.000
_cell.length_c   1.000
_cell.angle_alpha   90.00
_cell.angle_beta   90.00
_cell.angle_gamma   90.00
#
_symmetry.space_group_name_H-M   'P 1'
#
loop_
_entity.id
_entity.type
_entity.pdbx_description
1 polymer ?
#
loop_
_entity_poly.entity_id
_entity_poly.type
_entity_poly.pdbx_seq_one_letter_code
_entity_poly.pdbx_strand_id
1 'polypeptide(L)'
;MAARFYYGQRCGIAVNLAPTFPGYRHEACHQGDGIYDPSAGVIGTKKTTRGWHDAGDYGKYVVNSGISTGELLWTYDWFSEKIGGVNLQIPESGNGVPDLLNEARWNLEWMLAMQDSDGGVWPKVTTARFDPFEMPELDSAGPRFIIGKGSPPYKTTAATADFAAVMALAARLYHPFDPVFSETCVRAAVRAWSWIQLNPQAVFVSNPFGISTGGYGDGSPADECLWAAAELFRTTGESNYNDYFTSRLGPSPFISPAANAQSWANVKNLALWAYYFSTRSGKRTNSGVAKAIREDTLAAANAVTARQDSDGYRVSLAADHYNWGSNGGVGNFGIMLLMANAMKPDPHYVQAVLDDIHYLLGRNGNKISFVTQLGTTYPLHPHHRPSGSDANILPWPGMLVGGPNRYLSGDRVTPSWPSRKPALCYLDVQGAYGCNEVAINWNAPLVFILAANLKAPSPKTAGKSVEIQITPAP
;
A
#
# COMPACT_ATOMS: atom_id res chain seq x y z
N MET A 1 -8.58 7.12 -11.76
CA MET A 1 -8.52 5.68 -12.10
C MET A 1 -7.69 4.93 -11.06
N ALA A 2 -6.38 5.14 -10.89
CA ALA A 2 -5.53 4.40 -9.94
C ALA A 2 -6.02 4.41 -8.47
N ALA A 3 -6.50 5.55 -7.95
CA ALA A 3 -7.08 5.60 -6.60
C ALA A 3 -8.45 4.89 -6.50
N ARG A 4 -9.22 4.85 -7.59
CA ARG A 4 -10.51 4.16 -7.64
C ARG A 4 -10.38 2.63 -7.67
N PHE A 5 -9.20 2.11 -7.99
CA PHE A 5 -8.86 0.69 -7.84
C PHE A 5 -9.26 0.16 -6.46
N TYR A 6 -9.00 0.91 -5.39
CA TYR A 6 -9.29 0.49 -4.02
C TYR A 6 -10.79 0.27 -3.78
N TYR A 7 -11.66 1.10 -4.38
CA TYR A 7 -13.10 0.87 -4.32
C TYR A 7 -13.46 -0.49 -4.98
N GLY A 8 -12.79 -0.84 -6.07
CA GLY A 8 -12.93 -2.15 -6.72
C GLY A 8 -12.49 -3.33 -5.84
N GLN A 9 -11.56 -3.10 -4.90
CA GLN A 9 -11.04 -4.11 -3.98
C GLN A 9 -11.80 -4.18 -2.64
N ARG A 10 -12.84 -3.38 -2.43
CA ARG A 10 -13.59 -3.40 -1.19
C ARG A 10 -14.22 -4.76 -0.90
N CYS A 11 -13.93 -5.30 0.28
CA CYS A 11 -14.58 -6.50 0.84
C CYS A 11 -15.80 -6.10 1.67
N GLY A 12 -16.84 -6.92 1.68
CA GLY A 12 -17.99 -6.75 2.57
C GLY A 12 -19.10 -5.83 2.07
N ILE A 13 -19.02 -5.33 0.85
CA ILE A 13 -20.04 -4.46 0.23
C ILE A 13 -20.21 -4.82 -1.25
N ALA A 14 -21.36 -4.51 -1.82
CA ALA A 14 -21.51 -4.50 -3.27
C ALA A 14 -20.72 -3.34 -3.88
N VAL A 15 -20.00 -3.61 -4.95
CA VAL A 15 -19.21 -2.63 -5.70
C VAL A 15 -19.82 -2.41 -7.07
N ASN A 16 -19.86 -1.16 -7.52
CA ASN A 16 -20.30 -0.81 -8.87
C ASN A 16 -19.49 0.39 -9.38
N LEU A 17 -18.72 0.18 -10.43
CA LEU A 17 -17.88 1.23 -11.01
C LEU A 17 -18.61 2.12 -12.03
N ALA A 18 -19.93 1.92 -12.25
CA ALA A 18 -20.73 2.85 -13.07
C ALA A 18 -20.77 4.26 -12.41
N PRO A 19 -21.02 5.35 -13.17
CA PRO A 19 -21.21 5.37 -14.62
C PRO A 19 -19.90 5.31 -15.43
N THR A 20 -18.73 5.54 -14.82
CA THR A 20 -17.46 5.65 -15.57
C THR A 20 -17.05 4.34 -16.22
N PHE A 21 -17.26 3.22 -15.53
CA PHE A 21 -16.94 1.88 -16.01
C PHE A 21 -18.16 0.96 -15.86
N PRO A 22 -19.15 1.05 -16.76
CA PRO A 22 -20.34 0.25 -16.70
C PRO A 22 -20.01 -1.23 -16.91
N GLY A 23 -20.69 -2.10 -16.16
CA GLY A 23 -20.46 -3.56 -16.23
C GLY A 23 -19.48 -4.10 -15.18
N TYR A 24 -18.57 -3.27 -14.64
CA TYR A 24 -17.65 -3.69 -13.59
C TYR A 24 -18.33 -3.55 -12.22
N ARG A 25 -18.82 -4.68 -11.72
CA ARG A 25 -19.56 -4.75 -10.46
C ARG A 25 -19.46 -6.15 -9.85
N HIS A 26 -19.66 -6.23 -8.54
CA HIS A 26 -19.90 -7.47 -7.81
C HIS A 26 -20.88 -7.22 -6.67
N GLU A 27 -21.55 -8.27 -6.21
CA GLU A 27 -22.45 -8.21 -5.07
C GLU A 27 -21.67 -8.18 -3.74
N ALA A 28 -22.37 -8.00 -2.62
CA ALA A 28 -21.74 -7.99 -1.31
C ALA A 28 -21.14 -9.36 -0.99
N CYS A 29 -19.84 -9.37 -0.69
CA CYS A 29 -19.05 -10.57 -0.45
C CYS A 29 -18.65 -10.72 1.03
N HIS A 30 -18.24 -11.91 1.45
CA HIS A 30 -17.55 -12.22 2.71
C HIS A 30 -18.21 -11.62 3.97
N GLN A 31 -19.55 -11.62 4.00
CA GLN A 31 -20.35 -11.05 5.10
C GLN A 31 -20.14 -11.78 6.45
N GLY A 32 -19.68 -13.03 6.41
CA GLY A 32 -19.40 -13.87 7.56
C GLY A 32 -17.96 -13.83 8.07
N ASP A 33 -17.13 -12.91 7.61
CA ASP A 33 -15.76 -12.74 8.11
C ASP A 33 -15.78 -12.34 9.60
N GLY A 34 -15.09 -13.02 10.55
CA GLY A 34 -14.21 -14.17 10.33
C GLY A 34 -14.31 -15.11 11.52
N ILE A 35 -13.94 -16.35 11.29
CA ILE A 35 -13.85 -17.39 12.33
C ILE A 35 -12.42 -17.40 12.88
N TYR A 36 -12.23 -17.55 14.17
CA TYR A 36 -10.87 -17.70 14.71
C TYR A 36 -10.30 -19.07 14.33
N ASP A 37 -9.15 -19.08 13.65
CA ASP A 37 -8.32 -20.27 13.50
C ASP A 37 -7.69 -20.65 14.85
N PRO A 38 -7.42 -21.93 15.15
CA PRO A 38 -6.71 -22.32 16.37
C PRO A 38 -5.39 -21.56 16.60
N SER A 39 -4.72 -21.13 15.54
CA SER A 39 -3.51 -20.31 15.61
C SER A 39 -3.71 -18.91 16.21
N ALA A 40 -4.95 -18.43 16.25
CA ALA A 40 -5.31 -17.13 16.83
C ALA A 40 -5.40 -17.15 18.36
N GLY A 41 -5.43 -18.34 18.97
CA GLY A 41 -5.48 -18.53 20.44
C GLY A 41 -6.82 -18.18 21.07
N VAL A 42 -7.87 -18.00 20.25
CA VAL A 42 -9.25 -17.66 20.66
C VAL A 42 -10.22 -18.57 19.91
N ILE A 43 -11.36 -18.87 20.52
CA ILE A 43 -12.42 -19.69 19.92
C ILE A 43 -13.62 -18.78 19.60
N GLY A 44 -14.31 -19.07 18.50
CA GLY A 44 -15.52 -18.35 18.09
C GLY A 44 -15.33 -17.52 16.84
N THR A 45 -16.05 -16.41 16.76
CA THR A 45 -16.07 -15.52 15.59
C THR A 45 -15.88 -14.07 16.00
N LYS A 46 -15.33 -13.25 15.11
CA LYS A 46 -15.25 -11.80 15.25
C LYS A 46 -15.64 -11.17 13.92
N LYS A 47 -16.49 -10.15 13.94
CA LYS A 47 -16.85 -9.43 12.73
C LYS A 47 -15.64 -8.66 12.19
N THR A 48 -15.10 -9.13 11.08
CA THR A 48 -13.95 -8.52 10.37
C THR A 48 -14.28 -8.23 8.91
N THR A 49 -15.55 -7.90 8.62
CA THR A 49 -15.99 -7.37 7.33
C THR A 49 -15.34 -6.02 7.06
N ARG A 50 -15.38 -5.53 5.83
CA ARG A 50 -14.63 -4.36 5.31
C ARG A 50 -13.18 -4.69 4.98
N GLY A 51 -12.39 -3.66 4.72
CA GLY A 51 -11.04 -3.77 4.19
C GLY A 51 -11.00 -4.01 2.69
N TRP A 52 -9.81 -4.11 2.15
CA TRP A 52 -9.59 -4.42 0.75
C TRP A 52 -9.13 -5.85 0.58
N HIS A 53 -9.58 -6.50 -0.49
CA HIS A 53 -8.90 -7.67 -1.03
C HIS A 53 -7.47 -7.26 -1.40
N ASP A 54 -6.50 -8.05 -1.00
CA ASP A 54 -5.09 -7.67 -0.99
C ASP A 54 -4.48 -7.54 -2.39
N ALA A 55 -4.75 -8.53 -3.22
CA ALA A 55 -4.07 -8.70 -4.49
C ALA A 55 -5.03 -9.28 -5.54
N GLY A 56 -4.56 -10.26 -6.31
CA GLY A 56 -5.42 -11.05 -7.19
C GLY A 56 -6.34 -12.03 -6.46
N ASP A 57 -6.12 -12.25 -5.17
CA ASP A 57 -6.92 -13.08 -4.26
C ASP A 57 -7.87 -12.24 -3.38
N TYR A 58 -8.64 -12.94 -2.52
CA TYR A 58 -9.57 -12.29 -1.60
C TYR A 58 -9.07 -12.23 -0.15
N GLY A 59 -7.81 -12.63 0.11
CA GLY A 59 -7.17 -12.48 1.41
C GLY A 59 -7.05 -11.03 1.84
N LYS A 60 -6.99 -10.78 3.16
CA LYS A 60 -6.75 -9.47 3.77
C LYS A 60 -5.61 -9.57 4.77
N TYR A 61 -4.55 -8.78 4.59
CA TYR A 61 -3.29 -8.88 5.33
C TYR A 61 -2.93 -7.53 5.93
N VAL A 62 -2.70 -7.48 7.25
CA VAL A 62 -2.52 -6.21 7.97
C VAL A 62 -1.23 -5.51 7.58
N VAL A 63 -0.11 -6.23 7.40
CA VAL A 63 1.16 -5.59 7.03
C VAL A 63 1.10 -4.96 5.64
N ASN A 64 0.50 -5.64 4.65
CA ASN A 64 0.35 -5.09 3.32
C ASN A 64 -0.69 -3.94 3.27
N SER A 65 -1.77 -4.06 4.05
CA SER A 65 -2.71 -2.96 4.29
C SER A 65 -2.06 -1.78 5.00
N GLY A 66 -1.09 -2.02 5.88
CA GLY A 66 -0.35 -0.99 6.61
C GLY A 66 0.37 -0.04 5.66
N ILE A 67 1.29 -0.56 4.86
CA ILE A 67 2.02 0.29 3.89
C ILE A 67 1.06 0.93 2.88
N SER A 68 0.08 0.18 2.35
CA SER A 68 -0.86 0.70 1.35
C SER A 68 -1.69 1.86 1.89
N THR A 69 -2.26 1.70 3.08
CA THR A 69 -3.04 2.74 3.76
C THR A 69 -2.17 3.92 4.13
N GLY A 70 -0.96 3.65 4.64
CA GLY A 70 0.01 4.69 4.99
C GLY A 70 0.37 5.59 3.80
N GLU A 71 0.66 5.02 2.66
CA GLU A 71 1.00 5.77 1.44
C GLU A 71 -0.20 6.54 0.86
N LEU A 72 -1.42 6.00 0.94
CA LEU A 72 -2.62 6.74 0.56
C LEU A 72 -2.90 7.91 1.51
N LEU A 73 -2.76 7.71 2.82
CA LEU A 73 -2.89 8.77 3.80
C LEU A 73 -1.79 9.83 3.60
N TRP A 74 -0.56 9.43 3.32
CA TRP A 74 0.52 10.35 2.96
C TRP A 74 0.22 11.10 1.66
N THR A 75 -0.41 10.45 0.67
CA THR A 75 -0.85 11.14 -0.54
C THR A 75 -1.74 12.34 -0.18
N TYR A 76 -2.66 12.17 0.75
CA TYR A 76 -3.50 13.28 1.23
C TYR A 76 -2.71 14.29 2.08
N ASP A 77 -1.86 13.84 3.01
CA ASP A 77 -1.03 14.72 3.87
C ASP A 77 -0.12 15.67 3.04
N TRP A 78 0.38 15.18 1.91
CA TRP A 78 1.30 15.93 1.06
C TRP A 78 0.62 16.75 -0.04
N PHE A 79 -0.49 16.29 -0.57
CA PHE A 79 -1.11 16.85 -1.77
C PHE A 79 -2.59 17.18 -1.60
N SER A 80 -3.05 17.44 -0.38
CA SER A 80 -4.47 17.76 -0.10
C SER A 80 -5.03 18.88 -0.96
N GLU A 81 -4.23 19.91 -1.28
CA GLU A 81 -4.62 21.01 -2.17
C GLU A 81 -4.89 20.58 -3.62
N LYS A 82 -4.26 19.47 -4.05
CA LYS A 82 -4.40 18.94 -5.42
C LYS A 82 -5.51 17.89 -5.53
N ILE A 83 -5.68 17.09 -4.48
CA ILE A 83 -6.55 15.91 -4.53
C ILE A 83 -7.75 15.98 -3.59
N GLY A 84 -7.84 16.96 -2.70
CA GLY A 84 -8.95 17.07 -1.73
C GLY A 84 -10.33 17.23 -2.36
N GLY A 85 -10.39 17.71 -3.61
CA GLY A 85 -11.64 17.82 -4.37
C GLY A 85 -11.81 16.73 -5.47
N VAL A 86 -10.93 15.72 -5.52
CA VAL A 86 -11.05 14.64 -6.52
C VAL A 86 -12.22 13.73 -6.16
N ASN A 87 -13.19 13.62 -7.07
CA ASN A 87 -14.33 12.73 -6.93
C ASN A 87 -13.96 11.33 -7.45
N LEU A 88 -13.90 10.34 -6.55
CA LEU A 88 -13.65 8.94 -6.88
C LEU A 88 -14.92 8.19 -7.28
N GLN A 89 -16.09 8.81 -7.21
CA GLN A 89 -17.40 8.19 -7.48
C GLN A 89 -17.60 6.92 -6.63
N ILE A 90 -17.33 7.04 -5.35
CA ILE A 90 -17.58 6.02 -4.33
C ILE A 90 -18.86 6.37 -3.57
N PRO A 91 -19.49 5.45 -2.83
CA PRO A 91 -20.74 5.71 -2.12
C PRO A 91 -20.70 6.89 -1.15
N GLU A 92 -19.54 7.19 -0.60
CA GLU A 92 -19.30 8.27 0.34
C GLU A 92 -19.05 9.64 -0.32
N SER A 93 -18.88 9.70 -1.65
CA SER A 93 -18.58 10.94 -2.36
C SER A 93 -19.59 12.04 -2.04
N GLY A 94 -19.08 13.22 -1.65
CA GLY A 94 -19.91 14.38 -1.33
C GLY A 94 -20.35 14.47 0.15
N ASN A 95 -19.88 13.60 1.04
CA ASN A 95 -20.22 13.64 2.47
C ASN A 95 -19.42 14.69 3.28
N GLY A 96 -18.60 15.49 2.63
CA GLY A 96 -17.75 16.52 3.28
C GLY A 96 -16.36 16.01 3.68
N VAL A 97 -16.09 14.73 3.58
CA VAL A 97 -14.75 14.15 3.74
C VAL A 97 -14.16 13.89 2.35
N PRO A 98 -12.90 14.23 2.08
CA PRO A 98 -12.25 13.90 0.81
C PRO A 98 -12.34 12.40 0.46
N ASP A 99 -12.66 12.09 -0.79
CA ASP A 99 -12.91 10.69 -1.20
C ASP A 99 -11.73 9.76 -0.96
N LEU A 100 -10.50 10.24 -1.10
CA LEU A 100 -9.32 9.42 -0.79
C LEU A 100 -9.27 9.03 0.69
N LEU A 101 -9.69 9.91 1.58
CA LEU A 101 -9.82 9.60 3.01
C LEU A 101 -11.00 8.65 3.26
N ASN A 102 -12.15 8.88 2.61
CA ASN A 102 -13.27 7.94 2.70
C ASN A 102 -12.86 6.52 2.28
N GLU A 103 -12.07 6.40 1.21
CA GLU A 103 -11.57 5.11 0.74
C GLU A 103 -10.57 4.48 1.73
N ALA A 104 -9.61 5.25 2.23
CA ALA A 104 -8.67 4.78 3.25
C ALA A 104 -9.39 4.33 4.54
N ARG A 105 -10.48 5.05 4.94
CA ARG A 105 -11.29 4.70 6.11
C ARG A 105 -11.90 3.30 5.99
N TRP A 106 -12.30 2.86 4.80
CA TRP A 106 -12.84 1.53 4.58
C TRP A 106 -11.89 0.44 5.07
N ASN A 107 -10.60 0.62 4.83
CA ASN A 107 -9.57 -0.32 5.29
C ASN A 107 -9.18 -0.10 6.77
N LEU A 108 -9.09 1.15 7.22
CA LEU A 108 -8.80 1.47 8.63
C LEU A 108 -9.84 0.84 9.58
N GLU A 109 -11.12 0.84 9.22
CA GLU A 109 -12.18 0.22 10.03
C GLU A 109 -12.05 -1.30 10.08
N TRP A 110 -11.59 -1.95 9.01
CA TRP A 110 -11.21 -3.36 9.08
C TRP A 110 -9.99 -3.59 9.97
N MET A 111 -8.96 -2.77 9.83
CA MET A 111 -7.76 -2.88 10.69
C MET A 111 -8.12 -2.69 12.17
N LEU A 112 -9.02 -1.77 12.50
CA LEU A 112 -9.56 -1.61 13.86
C LEU A 112 -10.26 -2.88 14.35
N ALA A 113 -10.99 -3.58 13.47
CA ALA A 113 -11.61 -4.85 13.81
C ALA A 113 -10.59 -5.98 14.06
N MET A 114 -9.38 -5.88 13.50
CA MET A 114 -8.30 -6.84 13.72
C MET A 114 -7.55 -6.61 15.04
N GLN A 115 -7.75 -5.49 15.72
CA GLN A 115 -7.18 -5.26 17.05
C GLN A 115 -7.96 -6.02 18.12
N ASP A 116 -7.22 -6.67 19.03
CA ASP A 116 -7.78 -7.31 20.23
C ASP A 116 -7.89 -6.32 21.41
N SER A 117 -8.57 -6.76 22.45
CA SER A 117 -8.75 -5.99 23.68
C SER A 117 -7.43 -5.68 24.41
N ASP A 118 -6.40 -6.53 24.28
CA ASP A 118 -5.07 -6.31 24.82
C ASP A 118 -4.22 -5.30 24.02
N GLY A 119 -4.71 -4.89 22.84
CA GLY A 119 -4.04 -3.94 21.95
C GLY A 119 -3.29 -4.58 20.78
N GLY A 120 -2.98 -5.87 20.84
CA GLY A 120 -2.33 -6.60 19.75
C GLY A 120 -3.23 -6.81 18.54
N VAL A 121 -2.64 -7.05 17.37
CA VAL A 121 -3.36 -7.18 16.10
C VAL A 121 -3.07 -8.55 15.47
N TRP A 122 -4.11 -9.26 15.08
CA TRP A 122 -3.98 -10.48 14.26
C TRP A 122 -3.55 -10.10 12.85
N PRO A 123 -2.61 -10.88 12.24
CA PRO A 123 -1.98 -10.47 10.98
C PRO A 123 -2.87 -10.55 9.74
N LYS A 124 -3.90 -11.42 9.72
CA LYS A 124 -4.69 -11.61 8.49
C LYS A 124 -6.04 -12.28 8.68
N VAL A 125 -6.91 -12.11 7.67
CA VAL A 125 -8.13 -12.88 7.45
C VAL A 125 -8.08 -13.50 6.06
N THR A 126 -8.10 -14.83 5.98
CA THR A 126 -8.04 -15.56 4.71
C THR A 126 -8.83 -16.86 4.77
N THR A 127 -9.13 -17.44 3.62
CA THR A 127 -9.50 -18.86 3.48
C THR A 127 -8.29 -19.75 3.80
N ALA A 128 -8.50 -21.06 3.94
CA ALA A 128 -7.40 -21.99 4.20
C ALA A 128 -6.43 -22.11 3.00
N ARG A 129 -6.93 -21.95 1.80
CA ARG A 129 -6.19 -21.97 0.52
C ARG A 129 -6.70 -20.85 -0.37
N PHE A 130 -5.95 -20.48 -1.39
CA PHE A 130 -6.37 -19.47 -2.35
C PHE A 130 -7.67 -19.88 -3.05
N ASP A 131 -8.52 -18.89 -3.24
CA ASP A 131 -9.81 -18.99 -3.89
C ASP A 131 -9.63 -19.35 -5.37
N PRO A 132 -10.58 -20.06 -6.00
CA PRO A 132 -10.61 -20.20 -7.45
C PRO A 132 -10.85 -18.86 -8.14
N PHE A 133 -10.76 -18.86 -9.49
CA PHE A 133 -11.16 -17.68 -10.27
C PHE A 133 -12.69 -17.66 -10.40
N GLU A 134 -13.31 -16.97 -9.47
CA GLU A 134 -14.76 -16.73 -9.39
C GLU A 134 -14.99 -15.35 -8.77
N MET A 135 -16.19 -14.80 -8.91
CA MET A 135 -16.54 -13.49 -8.34
C MET A 135 -16.57 -13.58 -6.80
N PRO A 136 -16.25 -12.49 -6.08
CA PRO A 136 -16.04 -12.54 -4.62
C PRO A 136 -17.30 -12.93 -3.82
N GLU A 137 -18.50 -12.65 -4.33
CA GLU A 137 -19.76 -13.09 -3.74
C GLU A 137 -20.06 -14.59 -3.95
N LEU A 138 -19.33 -15.23 -4.85
CA LEU A 138 -19.44 -16.66 -5.17
C LEU A 138 -18.30 -17.47 -4.58
N ASP A 139 -17.42 -16.86 -3.78
CA ASP A 139 -16.22 -17.50 -3.23
C ASP A 139 -16.53 -18.86 -2.59
N SER A 140 -16.05 -19.91 -3.24
CA SER A 140 -16.27 -21.32 -2.87
C SER A 140 -15.09 -21.93 -2.08
N ALA A 141 -14.05 -21.17 -1.77
CA ALA A 141 -12.86 -21.68 -1.06
C ALA A 141 -13.15 -22.07 0.40
N GLY A 142 -14.31 -21.70 0.91
CA GLY A 142 -14.79 -22.09 2.23
C GLY A 142 -14.74 -20.94 3.25
N PRO A 143 -14.80 -21.25 4.55
CA PRO A 143 -14.84 -20.25 5.59
C PRO A 143 -13.55 -19.41 5.64
N ARG A 144 -13.70 -18.17 6.07
CA ARG A 144 -12.57 -17.24 6.21
C ARG A 144 -12.16 -17.14 7.67
N PHE A 145 -10.86 -17.28 7.89
CA PHE A 145 -10.27 -17.42 9.21
C PHE A 145 -9.43 -16.20 9.59
N ILE A 146 -9.59 -15.78 10.83
CA ILE A 146 -8.63 -14.88 11.49
C ILE A 146 -7.45 -15.74 11.92
N ILE A 147 -6.32 -15.53 11.29
CA ILE A 147 -5.10 -16.32 11.50
C ILE A 147 -4.20 -15.60 12.51
N GLY A 148 -3.62 -16.36 13.43
CA GLY A 148 -2.59 -15.91 14.34
C GLY A 148 -1.26 -16.63 14.10
N LYS A 149 -0.25 -16.32 14.93
CA LYS A 149 1.09 -16.94 14.82
C LYS A 149 1.22 -18.35 15.43
N GLY A 150 0.12 -18.91 15.94
CA GLY A 150 0.09 -20.30 16.44
C GLY A 150 0.61 -20.52 17.86
N SER A 151 1.12 -19.48 18.52
CA SER A 151 1.61 -19.55 19.91
C SER A 151 1.46 -18.20 20.60
N PRO A 152 1.39 -18.13 21.93
CA PRO A 152 1.33 -16.86 22.65
C PRO A 152 2.41 -15.86 22.19
N PRO A 153 2.09 -14.59 22.03
CA PRO A 153 0.82 -13.92 22.30
C PRO A 153 -0.22 -14.02 21.16
N TYR A 154 -0.06 -14.88 20.19
CA TYR A 154 -0.91 -15.20 19.03
C TYR A 154 -1.03 -14.09 17.97
N LYS A 155 -0.89 -12.84 18.32
CA LYS A 155 -0.80 -11.66 17.45
C LYS A 155 0.65 -11.41 17.07
N THR A 156 0.91 -10.46 16.16
CA THR A 156 2.27 -10.22 15.66
C THR A 156 2.72 -8.78 15.86
N THR A 157 4.01 -8.60 16.09
CA THR A 157 4.58 -7.26 16.32
C THR A 157 4.54 -6.42 15.07
N ALA A 158 4.91 -6.95 13.89
CA ALA A 158 4.87 -6.21 12.63
C ALA A 158 3.45 -5.70 12.32
N ALA A 159 2.42 -6.58 12.31
CA ALA A 159 1.05 -6.15 12.06
C ALA A 159 0.54 -5.14 13.09
N THR A 160 0.93 -5.29 14.38
CA THR A 160 0.53 -4.36 15.44
C THR A 160 1.21 -3.01 15.29
N ALA A 161 2.47 -2.98 14.82
CA ALA A 161 3.24 -1.76 14.63
C ALA A 161 2.79 -0.99 13.38
N ASP A 162 2.59 -1.66 12.24
CA ASP A 162 1.98 -1.05 11.06
C ASP A 162 0.61 -0.46 11.36
N PHE A 163 -0.22 -1.21 12.10
CA PHE A 163 -1.50 -0.72 12.58
C PHE A 163 -1.34 0.55 13.42
N ALA A 164 -0.41 0.57 14.39
CA ALA A 164 -0.18 1.74 15.24
C ALA A 164 0.26 2.96 14.42
N ALA A 165 1.14 2.76 13.44
CA ALA A 165 1.62 3.82 12.54
C ALA A 165 0.47 4.44 11.75
N VAL A 166 -0.31 3.62 11.04
CA VAL A 166 -1.40 4.15 10.18
C VAL A 166 -2.54 4.74 10.99
N MET A 167 -2.84 4.22 12.18
CA MET A 167 -3.85 4.80 13.08
C MET A 167 -3.39 6.16 13.63
N ALA A 168 -2.12 6.31 14.01
CA ALA A 168 -1.57 7.59 14.45
C ALA A 168 -1.59 8.63 13.31
N LEU A 169 -1.25 8.22 12.08
CA LEU A 169 -1.33 9.07 10.90
C LEU A 169 -2.78 9.44 10.58
N ALA A 170 -3.70 8.48 10.58
CA ALA A 170 -5.12 8.70 10.34
C ALA A 170 -5.71 9.70 11.34
N ALA A 171 -5.36 9.59 12.62
CA ALA A 171 -5.84 10.51 13.64
C ALA A 171 -5.59 11.98 13.28
N ARG A 172 -4.40 12.31 12.74
CA ARG A 172 -4.11 13.69 12.33
C ARG A 172 -4.95 14.15 11.14
N LEU A 173 -5.17 13.27 10.17
CA LEU A 173 -5.81 13.63 8.91
C LEU A 173 -7.33 13.67 9.01
N TYR A 174 -7.93 12.83 9.86
CA TYR A 174 -9.39 12.85 10.07
C TYR A 174 -9.84 13.88 11.09
N HIS A 175 -8.96 14.43 11.92
CA HIS A 175 -9.32 15.38 12.96
C HIS A 175 -10.18 16.56 12.46
N PRO A 176 -9.89 17.18 11.30
CA PRO A 176 -10.71 18.28 10.75
C PRO A 176 -12.10 17.85 10.26
N PHE A 177 -12.32 16.56 9.98
CA PHE A 177 -13.54 16.04 9.36
C PHE A 177 -14.38 15.20 10.31
N ASP A 178 -13.74 14.38 11.14
CA ASP A 178 -14.39 13.48 12.10
C ASP A 178 -13.51 13.34 13.36
N PRO A 179 -13.64 14.26 14.32
CA PRO A 179 -12.87 14.23 15.57
C PRO A 179 -13.08 12.96 16.40
N VAL A 180 -14.26 12.34 16.32
CA VAL A 180 -14.57 11.09 17.05
C VAL A 180 -13.79 9.92 16.48
N PHE A 181 -13.73 9.81 15.15
CA PHE A 181 -12.91 8.80 14.48
C PHE A 181 -11.43 9.04 14.73
N SER A 182 -10.99 10.31 14.66
CA SER A 182 -9.62 10.72 15.00
C SER A 182 -9.21 10.24 16.41
N GLU A 183 -10.04 10.48 17.41
CA GLU A 183 -9.79 10.03 18.78
C GLU A 183 -9.77 8.50 18.91
N THR A 184 -10.65 7.81 18.19
CA THR A 184 -10.65 6.34 18.11
C THR A 184 -9.33 5.81 17.57
N CYS A 185 -8.80 6.41 16.51
CA CYS A 185 -7.53 6.05 15.90
C CYS A 185 -6.35 6.27 16.87
N VAL A 186 -6.27 7.42 17.54
CA VAL A 186 -5.21 7.68 18.54
C VAL A 186 -5.25 6.65 19.66
N ARG A 187 -6.40 6.40 20.25
CA ARG A 187 -6.53 5.43 21.34
C ARG A 187 -6.11 4.02 20.89
N ALA A 188 -6.49 3.63 19.67
CA ALA A 188 -6.12 2.34 19.12
C ALA A 188 -4.59 2.24 18.91
N ALA A 189 -3.97 3.29 18.36
CA ALA A 189 -2.52 3.35 18.16
C ALA A 189 -1.74 3.26 19.50
N VAL A 190 -2.17 3.99 20.52
CA VAL A 190 -1.53 3.96 21.84
C VAL A 190 -1.65 2.59 22.52
N ARG A 191 -2.82 1.93 22.40
CA ARG A 191 -2.98 0.55 22.93
C ARG A 191 -2.08 -0.44 22.16
N ALA A 192 -1.99 -0.32 20.84
CA ALA A 192 -1.09 -1.13 20.04
C ALA A 192 0.37 -0.93 20.45
N TRP A 193 0.77 0.32 20.67
CA TRP A 193 2.11 0.63 21.15
C TRP A 193 2.40 -0.01 22.51
N SER A 194 1.47 0.05 23.46
CA SER A 194 1.62 -0.59 24.77
C SER A 194 1.81 -2.11 24.64
N TRP A 195 1.08 -2.73 23.71
CA TRP A 195 1.24 -4.15 23.41
C TRP A 195 2.62 -4.48 22.80
N ILE A 196 3.12 -3.64 21.88
CA ILE A 196 4.44 -3.78 21.26
C ILE A 196 5.55 -3.77 22.32
N GLN A 197 5.47 -2.88 23.31
CA GLN A 197 6.47 -2.81 24.38
C GLN A 197 6.56 -4.10 25.18
N LEU A 198 5.46 -4.83 25.34
CA LEU A 198 5.40 -6.12 26.04
C LEU A 198 5.77 -7.30 25.13
N ASN A 199 5.61 -7.14 23.80
CA ASN A 199 5.78 -8.20 22.82
C ASN A 199 6.64 -7.74 21.64
N PRO A 200 7.90 -7.30 21.85
CA PRO A 200 8.68 -6.64 20.78
C PRO A 200 9.17 -7.59 19.68
N GLN A 201 9.00 -8.90 19.82
CA GLN A 201 9.50 -9.93 18.90
C GLN A 201 8.48 -11.05 18.65
N ALA A 202 7.20 -10.74 18.66
CA ALA A 202 6.15 -11.70 18.29
C ALA A 202 6.04 -11.80 16.76
N VAL A 203 6.98 -12.53 16.14
CA VAL A 203 7.10 -12.64 14.69
C VAL A 203 6.17 -13.70 14.09
N PHE A 204 5.71 -13.47 12.86
CA PHE A 204 4.99 -14.43 12.03
C PHE A 204 5.97 -15.06 11.02
N VAL A 205 6.45 -16.24 11.32
CA VAL A 205 7.49 -16.90 10.51
C VAL A 205 6.89 -17.62 9.30
N SER A 206 5.75 -18.30 9.51
CA SER A 206 5.08 -19.09 8.48
C SER A 206 3.62 -19.28 8.80
N ASN A 207 2.85 -19.62 7.79
CA ASN A 207 1.44 -20.02 7.97
C ASN A 207 1.33 -21.21 8.94
N PRO A 208 0.27 -21.25 9.78
CA PRO A 208 -0.04 -22.43 10.56
C PRO A 208 -0.45 -23.60 9.65
N PHE A 209 -0.43 -24.79 10.21
CA PHE A 209 -0.82 -26.01 9.48
C PHE A 209 -2.22 -25.89 8.85
N GLY A 210 -2.34 -26.27 7.61
CA GLY A 210 -3.59 -26.22 6.85
C GLY A 210 -3.87 -24.89 6.14
N ILE A 211 -3.10 -23.83 6.40
CA ILE A 211 -3.20 -22.54 5.71
C ILE A 211 -2.10 -22.41 4.65
N SER A 212 -2.50 -22.10 3.41
CA SER A 212 -1.58 -21.99 2.26
C SER A 212 -1.68 -20.67 1.49
N THR A 213 -2.45 -19.70 1.99
CA THR A 213 -2.58 -18.34 1.45
C THR A 213 -1.31 -17.49 1.72
N GLY A 214 -1.24 -16.26 1.23
CA GLY A 214 -0.10 -15.38 1.41
C GLY A 214 0.41 -15.34 2.86
N GLY A 215 1.71 -15.46 3.04
CA GLY A 215 2.33 -15.47 4.37
C GLY A 215 2.49 -14.07 4.94
N TYR A 216 3.09 -13.17 4.18
CA TYR A 216 3.51 -11.84 4.65
C TYR A 216 4.28 -11.90 5.98
N GLY A 217 5.15 -12.94 6.10
CA GLY A 217 5.96 -13.14 7.29
C GLY A 217 7.12 -12.17 7.33
N ASP A 218 7.33 -11.56 8.47
CA ASP A 218 8.49 -10.75 8.75
C ASP A 218 9.24 -11.29 9.97
N GLY A 219 10.54 -11.53 9.80
CA GLY A 219 11.42 -12.01 10.86
C GLY A 219 11.97 -10.91 11.77
N SER A 220 11.78 -9.63 11.39
CA SER A 220 12.32 -8.48 12.13
C SER A 220 11.36 -7.29 12.10
N PRO A 221 10.49 -7.14 13.08
CA PRO A 221 9.51 -6.04 13.15
C PRO A 221 10.12 -4.71 13.62
N ALA A 222 11.42 -4.52 13.45
CA ALA A 222 12.13 -3.37 14.01
C ALA A 222 11.79 -2.06 13.28
N ASP A 223 11.63 -2.11 12.00
CA ASP A 223 11.32 -0.95 11.16
C ASP A 223 9.84 -0.55 11.25
N GLU A 224 8.91 -1.50 11.38
CA GLU A 224 7.50 -1.19 11.71
C GLU A 224 7.38 -0.54 13.08
N CYS A 225 8.14 -1.02 14.08
CA CYS A 225 8.18 -0.39 15.40
C CYS A 225 8.77 1.04 15.34
N LEU A 226 9.78 1.28 14.50
CA LEU A 226 10.28 2.63 14.25
C LEU A 226 9.23 3.51 13.58
N TRP A 227 8.47 2.97 12.61
CA TRP A 227 7.41 3.71 11.95
C TRP A 227 6.27 4.06 12.91
N ALA A 228 5.83 3.11 13.73
CA ALA A 228 4.85 3.36 14.79
C ALA A 228 5.32 4.47 15.74
N ALA A 229 6.58 4.40 16.22
CA ALA A 229 7.14 5.42 17.09
C ALA A 229 7.19 6.80 16.43
N ALA A 230 7.62 6.88 15.18
CA ALA A 230 7.71 8.13 14.42
C ALA A 230 6.33 8.77 14.23
N GLU A 231 5.33 7.99 13.82
CA GLU A 231 3.97 8.51 13.58
C GLU A 231 3.25 8.88 14.90
N LEU A 232 3.43 8.10 15.97
CA LEU A 232 2.94 8.44 17.31
C LEU A 232 3.59 9.72 17.83
N PHE A 233 4.92 9.86 17.68
CA PHE A 233 5.61 11.11 18.05
C PHE A 233 5.07 12.30 17.26
N ARG A 234 4.94 12.16 15.95
CA ARG A 234 4.40 13.20 15.09
C ARG A 234 2.96 13.60 15.48
N THR A 235 2.16 12.66 15.98
CA THR A 235 0.78 12.88 16.40
C THR A 235 0.69 13.50 17.78
N THR A 236 1.30 12.86 18.78
CA THR A 236 1.14 13.23 20.19
C THR A 236 2.19 14.23 20.68
N GLY A 237 3.43 14.09 20.21
CA GLY A 237 4.59 14.85 20.69
C GLY A 237 5.19 14.31 21.99
N GLU A 238 4.74 13.15 22.47
CA GLU A 238 5.25 12.54 23.69
C GLU A 238 6.70 12.06 23.52
N SER A 239 7.56 12.35 24.51
CA SER A 239 9.01 12.11 24.42
C SER A 239 9.38 10.63 24.34
N ASN A 240 8.59 9.74 24.98
CA ASN A 240 8.84 8.31 24.96
C ASN A 240 8.91 7.71 23.55
N TYR A 241 8.12 8.21 22.61
CA TYR A 241 8.18 7.80 21.20
C TYR A 241 9.43 8.31 20.50
N ASN A 242 9.81 9.59 20.74
CA ASN A 242 11.06 10.15 20.26
C ASN A 242 12.26 9.38 20.78
N ASP A 243 12.27 9.07 22.08
CA ASP A 243 13.37 8.37 22.76
C ASP A 243 13.49 6.93 22.24
N TYR A 244 12.36 6.24 22.03
CA TYR A 244 12.36 4.94 21.39
C TYR A 244 12.96 5.02 19.99
N PHE A 245 12.47 5.93 19.15
CA PHE A 245 12.94 6.08 17.77
C PHE A 245 14.44 6.34 17.73
N THR A 246 14.93 7.33 18.46
CA THR A 246 16.34 7.72 18.43
C THR A 246 17.29 6.67 19.01
N SER A 247 16.85 5.93 20.03
CA SER A 247 17.66 4.87 20.66
C SER A 247 17.71 3.56 19.86
N ARG A 248 16.72 3.30 19.00
CA ARG A 248 16.60 2.05 18.22
C ARG A 248 16.99 2.19 16.76
N LEU A 249 17.25 3.40 16.27
CA LEU A 249 17.53 3.66 14.86
C LEU A 249 18.82 2.98 14.35
N GLY A 250 19.78 2.72 15.24
CA GLY A 250 21.09 2.17 14.87
C GLY A 250 22.05 3.26 14.31
N PRO A 251 23.21 2.86 13.77
CA PRO A 251 24.17 3.80 13.20
C PRO A 251 23.75 4.25 11.80
N SER A 252 24.14 5.48 11.41
CA SER A 252 24.07 5.95 10.02
C SER A 252 25.15 5.24 9.15
N PRO A 253 24.93 4.98 7.85
CA PRO A 253 23.78 5.47 7.08
C PRO A 253 22.48 4.70 7.36
N PHE A 254 21.41 5.44 7.59
CA PHE A 254 20.06 4.85 7.81
C PHE A 254 19.45 4.35 6.52
N ILE A 255 19.75 5.05 5.40
CA ILE A 255 19.39 4.66 4.03
C ILE A 255 20.69 4.50 3.25
N SER A 256 20.95 3.29 2.78
CA SER A 256 22.09 3.06 1.89
C SER A 256 21.79 3.60 0.49
N PRO A 257 22.75 4.24 -0.21
CA PRO A 257 22.60 4.62 -1.62
C PRO A 257 22.28 3.45 -2.56
N ALA A 258 22.66 2.25 -2.17
CA ALA A 258 22.32 1.01 -2.90
C ALA A 258 21.02 0.35 -2.39
N ALA A 259 20.31 0.99 -1.45
CA ALA A 259 19.12 0.38 -0.83
C ALA A 259 17.96 0.25 -1.81
N ASN A 260 17.10 -0.69 -1.51
CA ASN A 260 15.80 -0.83 -2.14
C ASN A 260 14.85 0.27 -1.67
N ALA A 261 13.82 0.53 -2.47
CA ALA A 261 12.66 1.29 -2.02
C ALA A 261 11.94 0.53 -0.89
N GLN A 262 11.10 1.23 -0.13
CA GLN A 262 10.26 0.60 0.88
C GLN A 262 9.34 -0.46 0.24
N SER A 263 8.90 -1.40 1.07
CA SER A 263 7.97 -2.47 0.71
C SER A 263 7.18 -2.89 1.96
N TRP A 264 6.24 -3.81 1.82
CA TRP A 264 5.53 -4.37 2.98
C TRP A 264 6.46 -5.03 4.01
N ALA A 265 7.61 -5.52 3.60
CA ALA A 265 8.62 -6.15 4.46
C ALA A 265 9.73 -5.18 4.90
N ASN A 266 9.68 -3.92 4.51
CA ASN A 266 10.62 -2.90 4.95
C ASN A 266 10.03 -1.50 4.83
N VAL A 267 9.50 -1.00 5.92
CA VAL A 267 8.89 0.33 6.03
C VAL A 267 9.83 1.38 6.66
N LYS A 268 11.11 1.06 6.83
CA LYS A 268 12.09 1.93 7.50
C LYS A 268 12.13 3.34 6.89
N ASN A 269 12.06 3.46 5.57
CA ASN A 269 12.07 4.76 4.91
C ASN A 269 10.89 5.63 5.35
N LEU A 270 9.68 5.04 5.47
CA LEU A 270 8.50 5.76 5.96
C LEU A 270 8.72 6.25 7.40
N ALA A 271 9.31 5.41 8.25
CA ALA A 271 9.66 5.78 9.63
C ALA A 271 10.60 6.99 9.69
N LEU A 272 11.67 6.96 8.88
CA LEU A 272 12.67 8.03 8.82
C LEU A 272 12.06 9.35 8.36
N TRP A 273 11.26 9.32 7.30
CA TRP A 273 10.63 10.52 6.76
C TRP A 273 9.51 11.04 7.67
N ALA A 274 8.71 10.15 8.29
CA ALA A 274 7.72 10.54 9.29
C ALA A 274 8.40 11.29 10.46
N TYR A 275 9.52 10.78 10.95
CA TYR A 275 10.30 11.43 12.01
C TYR A 275 10.87 12.78 11.55
N TYR A 276 11.54 12.82 10.42
CA TYR A 276 12.13 14.06 9.89
C TYR A 276 11.07 15.17 9.72
N PHE A 277 9.94 14.83 9.12
CA PHE A 277 8.85 15.77 8.85
C PHE A 277 7.89 15.98 10.05
N SER A 278 8.20 15.45 11.24
CA SER A 278 7.46 15.77 12.47
C SER A 278 7.48 17.27 12.79
N THR A 279 8.50 17.99 12.32
CA THR A 279 8.57 19.46 12.40
C THR A 279 7.41 20.16 11.70
N ARG A 280 6.83 19.59 10.63
CA ARG A 280 5.61 20.11 9.98
C ARG A 280 4.38 20.07 10.91
N SER A 281 4.41 19.21 11.91
CA SER A 281 3.38 19.10 12.96
C SER A 281 3.80 19.81 14.27
N GLY A 282 4.79 20.71 14.21
CA GLY A 282 5.28 21.49 15.34
C GLY A 282 6.10 20.69 16.37
N LYS A 283 6.56 19.48 16.04
CA LYS A 283 7.34 18.65 16.97
C LYS A 283 8.84 18.90 16.81
N ARG A 284 9.59 18.87 17.92
CA ARG A 284 11.05 19.04 17.92
C ARG A 284 11.75 17.70 17.82
N THR A 285 12.33 17.41 16.68
CA THR A 285 13.16 16.22 16.45
C THR A 285 14.59 16.41 17.01
N ASN A 286 15.30 15.29 17.23
CA ASN A 286 16.75 15.34 17.47
C ASN A 286 17.46 15.86 16.22
N SER A 287 18.18 16.97 16.34
CA SER A 287 18.80 17.66 15.21
C SER A 287 19.88 16.84 14.51
N GLY A 288 20.66 16.06 15.25
CA GLY A 288 21.68 15.16 14.70
C GLY A 288 21.05 14.03 13.88
N VAL A 289 20.02 13.40 14.41
CA VAL A 289 19.27 12.36 13.71
C VAL A 289 18.57 12.93 12.48
N ALA A 290 17.89 14.06 12.59
CA ALA A 290 17.22 14.70 11.45
C ALA A 290 18.22 15.10 10.34
N LYS A 291 19.40 15.60 10.72
CA LYS A 291 20.47 15.91 9.76
C LYS A 291 20.90 14.63 9.01
N ALA A 292 21.19 13.55 9.73
CA ALA A 292 21.62 12.30 9.13
C ALA A 292 20.53 11.69 8.21
N ILE A 293 19.25 11.69 8.62
CA ILE A 293 18.13 11.27 7.76
C ILE A 293 18.10 12.05 6.45
N ARG A 294 18.27 13.39 6.54
CA ARG A 294 18.30 14.24 5.34
C ARG A 294 19.48 13.91 4.44
N GLU A 295 20.69 13.79 4.98
CA GLU A 295 21.91 13.49 4.23
C GLU A 295 21.80 12.13 3.53
N ASP A 296 21.36 11.10 4.24
CA ASP A 296 21.17 9.75 3.70
C ASP A 296 20.08 9.70 2.62
N THR A 297 18.94 10.40 2.84
CA THR A 297 17.86 10.48 1.85
C THR A 297 18.35 11.14 0.56
N LEU A 298 19.08 12.24 0.66
CA LEU A 298 19.64 12.94 -0.50
C LEU A 298 20.70 12.09 -1.23
N ALA A 299 21.55 11.38 -0.50
CA ALA A 299 22.55 10.48 -1.09
C ALA A 299 21.87 9.32 -1.85
N ALA A 300 20.84 8.70 -1.28
CA ALA A 300 20.07 7.66 -1.92
C ALA A 300 19.33 8.17 -3.18
N ALA A 301 18.67 9.33 -3.08
CA ALA A 301 17.99 9.94 -4.22
C ALA A 301 18.94 10.30 -5.37
N ASN A 302 20.13 10.82 -5.06
CA ASN A 302 21.16 11.09 -6.06
C ASN A 302 21.66 9.80 -6.75
N ALA A 303 21.79 8.71 -6.01
CA ALA A 303 22.14 7.42 -6.59
C ALA A 303 21.04 6.87 -7.51
N VAL A 304 19.76 7.08 -7.15
CA VAL A 304 18.61 6.71 -7.99
C VAL A 304 18.60 7.52 -9.28
N THR A 305 18.75 8.86 -9.23
CA THR A 305 18.76 9.70 -10.43
C THR A 305 19.96 9.38 -11.34
N ALA A 306 21.16 9.17 -10.78
CA ALA A 306 22.34 8.77 -11.56
C ALA A 306 22.12 7.43 -12.29
N ARG A 307 21.43 6.48 -11.66
CA ARG A 307 21.05 5.21 -12.29
C ARG A 307 20.05 5.43 -13.42
N GLN A 308 19.00 6.25 -13.21
CA GLN A 308 18.04 6.60 -14.25
C GLN A 308 18.69 7.28 -15.46
N ASP A 309 19.65 8.18 -15.23
CA ASP A 309 20.36 8.87 -16.30
C ASP A 309 21.17 7.92 -17.19
N SER A 310 21.59 6.79 -16.64
CA SER A 310 22.31 5.73 -17.38
C SER A 310 21.39 4.67 -17.99
N ASP A 311 20.10 4.64 -17.65
CA ASP A 311 19.12 3.67 -18.15
C ASP A 311 18.44 4.16 -19.42
N GLY A 312 18.32 3.30 -20.44
CA GLY A 312 17.71 3.65 -21.74
C GLY A 312 16.23 4.01 -21.68
N TYR A 313 15.51 3.56 -20.65
CA TYR A 313 14.09 3.90 -20.39
C TYR A 313 13.94 4.92 -19.26
N ARG A 314 15.07 5.34 -18.65
CA ARG A 314 15.11 6.27 -17.53
C ARG A 314 14.22 5.84 -16.38
N VAL A 315 14.38 4.59 -15.93
CA VAL A 315 13.63 4.02 -14.81
C VAL A 315 14.52 3.89 -13.56
N SER A 316 13.94 4.04 -12.39
CA SER A 316 14.62 3.95 -11.10
C SER A 316 15.16 2.55 -10.76
N LEU A 317 14.79 1.51 -11.51
CA LEU A 317 15.17 0.13 -11.20
C LEU A 317 16.61 -0.19 -11.62
N ALA A 318 17.36 -0.86 -10.76
CA ALA A 318 18.54 -1.63 -11.14
C ALA A 318 18.12 -3.05 -11.62
N ALA A 319 19.05 -3.79 -12.22
CA ALA A 319 18.75 -5.12 -12.76
C ALA A 319 18.28 -6.13 -11.69
N ASP A 320 18.68 -5.94 -10.44
CA ASP A 320 18.28 -6.77 -9.29
C ASP A 320 16.96 -6.34 -8.64
N HIS A 321 16.42 -5.19 -9.00
CA HIS A 321 15.12 -4.72 -8.54
C HIS A 321 13.94 -5.29 -9.34
N TYR A 322 14.20 -5.95 -10.49
CA TYR A 322 13.16 -6.65 -11.25
C TYR A 322 12.76 -7.95 -10.56
N ASN A 323 11.99 -7.83 -9.51
CA ASN A 323 11.42 -8.92 -8.71
C ASN A 323 9.89 -8.84 -8.72
N TRP A 324 9.22 -9.70 -7.95
CA TRP A 324 7.77 -9.66 -7.81
C TRP A 324 7.32 -8.29 -7.26
N GLY A 325 6.49 -7.58 -8.03
CA GLY A 325 6.04 -6.22 -7.68
C GLY A 325 7.02 -5.11 -8.07
N SER A 326 7.90 -5.32 -9.04
CA SER A 326 8.90 -4.33 -9.47
C SER A 326 8.29 -2.97 -9.84
N ASN A 327 7.08 -2.94 -10.41
CA ASN A 327 6.37 -1.68 -10.71
C ASN A 327 5.95 -0.91 -9.45
N GLY A 328 5.57 -1.61 -8.37
CA GLY A 328 5.39 -0.98 -7.06
C GLY A 328 6.68 -0.35 -6.55
N GLY A 329 7.82 -1.03 -6.78
CA GLY A 329 9.15 -0.50 -6.48
C GLY A 329 9.47 0.80 -7.22
N VAL A 330 9.06 0.92 -8.50
CA VAL A 330 9.20 2.18 -9.28
C VAL A 330 8.45 3.31 -8.57
N GLY A 331 7.20 3.09 -8.17
CA GLY A 331 6.41 4.08 -7.44
C GLY A 331 7.07 4.48 -6.12
N ASN A 332 7.62 3.52 -5.39
CA ASN A 332 8.27 3.74 -4.11
C ASN A 332 9.61 4.48 -4.22
N PHE A 333 10.39 4.26 -5.29
CA PHE A 333 11.53 5.14 -5.61
C PHE A 333 11.07 6.56 -5.92
N GLY A 334 9.93 6.72 -6.61
CA GLY A 334 9.33 8.02 -6.84
C GLY A 334 8.96 8.74 -5.53
N ILE A 335 8.43 8.04 -4.52
CA ILE A 335 8.20 8.62 -3.18
C ILE A 335 9.54 9.09 -2.58
N MET A 336 10.60 8.29 -2.63
CA MET A 336 11.94 8.66 -2.12
C MET A 336 12.45 9.96 -2.78
N LEU A 337 12.35 10.08 -4.10
CA LEU A 337 12.73 11.27 -4.86
C LEU A 337 11.94 12.51 -4.43
N LEU A 338 10.62 12.35 -4.19
CA LEU A 338 9.77 13.45 -3.72
C LEU A 338 10.09 13.86 -2.28
N MET A 339 10.44 12.92 -1.41
CA MET A 339 10.89 13.24 -0.05
C MET A 339 12.24 13.98 -0.07
N ALA A 340 13.17 13.55 -0.93
CA ALA A 340 14.43 14.27 -1.15
C ALA A 340 14.18 15.69 -1.67
N ASN A 341 13.28 15.85 -2.65
CA ASN A 341 12.90 17.17 -3.17
C ASN A 341 12.26 18.06 -2.10
N ALA A 342 11.48 17.51 -1.19
CA ALA A 342 10.91 18.26 -0.07
C ALA A 342 11.96 18.69 0.97
N MET A 343 13.05 17.92 1.12
CA MET A 343 14.19 18.25 1.99
C MET A 343 15.14 19.25 1.36
N LYS A 344 15.35 19.15 0.04
CA LYS A 344 16.19 20.03 -0.78
C LYS A 344 15.62 20.06 -2.19
N PRO A 345 14.90 21.13 -2.57
CA PRO A 345 14.32 21.24 -3.90
C PRO A 345 15.36 21.08 -5.00
N ASP A 346 15.10 20.15 -5.93
CA ASP A 346 15.92 19.90 -7.12
C ASP A 346 15.00 19.46 -8.28
N PRO A 347 14.94 20.21 -9.39
CA PRO A 347 14.11 19.84 -10.55
C PRO A 347 14.46 18.47 -11.12
N HIS A 348 15.68 17.98 -10.92
CA HIS A 348 16.10 16.66 -11.38
C HIS A 348 15.30 15.53 -10.68
N TYR A 349 15.04 15.65 -9.38
CA TYR A 349 14.20 14.68 -8.68
C TYR A 349 12.76 14.64 -9.23
N VAL A 350 12.18 15.81 -9.51
CA VAL A 350 10.83 15.90 -10.08
C VAL A 350 10.80 15.31 -11.49
N GLN A 351 11.81 15.60 -12.33
CA GLN A 351 11.91 15.00 -13.66
C GLN A 351 12.06 13.48 -13.58
N ALA A 352 12.85 12.99 -12.64
CA ALA A 352 13.04 11.56 -12.43
C ALA A 352 11.73 10.83 -12.06
N VAL A 353 10.87 11.46 -11.24
CA VAL A 353 9.53 10.93 -10.94
C VAL A 353 8.64 10.89 -12.19
N LEU A 354 8.71 11.93 -13.04
CA LEU A 354 7.97 11.92 -14.32
C LEU A 354 8.48 10.81 -15.25
N ASP A 355 9.78 10.56 -15.24
CA ASP A 355 10.37 9.47 -16.03
C ASP A 355 9.90 8.09 -15.54
N ASP A 356 9.77 7.88 -14.22
CA ASP A 356 9.18 6.68 -13.64
C ASP A 356 7.70 6.52 -14.02
N ILE A 357 6.91 7.60 -13.99
CA ILE A 357 5.51 7.57 -14.47
C ILE A 357 5.47 7.19 -15.95
N HIS A 358 6.32 7.77 -16.79
CA HIS A 358 6.39 7.43 -18.20
C HIS A 358 6.77 5.95 -18.43
N TYR A 359 7.69 5.41 -17.61
CA TYR A 359 8.01 3.97 -17.65
C TYR A 359 6.77 3.13 -17.35
N LEU A 360 6.06 3.42 -16.28
CA LEU A 360 4.85 2.68 -15.89
C LEU A 360 3.74 2.78 -16.95
N LEU A 361 3.68 3.90 -17.68
CA LEU A 361 2.63 4.17 -18.67
C LEU A 361 3.03 3.91 -20.14
N GLY A 362 4.12 3.16 -20.38
CA GLY A 362 4.42 2.65 -21.72
C GLY A 362 5.82 2.89 -22.26
N ARG A 363 6.62 3.80 -21.67
CA ARG A 363 8.02 4.00 -22.06
C ARG A 363 8.91 2.93 -21.42
N ASN A 364 8.69 1.68 -21.79
CA ASN A 364 9.40 0.52 -21.25
C ASN A 364 9.70 -0.50 -22.35
N GLY A 365 10.50 -1.50 -22.03
CA GLY A 365 10.91 -2.53 -23.00
C GLY A 365 9.77 -3.42 -23.49
N ASN A 366 8.66 -3.49 -22.75
CA ASN A 366 7.46 -4.27 -23.11
C ASN A 366 6.48 -3.45 -23.96
N LYS A 367 6.67 -2.12 -24.08
CA LYS A 367 5.83 -1.20 -24.88
C LYS A 367 4.36 -1.19 -24.47
N ILE A 368 4.07 -1.38 -23.20
CA ILE A 368 2.71 -1.38 -22.65
C ILE A 368 2.60 -0.42 -21.45
N SER A 369 1.45 0.19 -21.26
CA SER A 369 1.09 0.71 -19.94
C SER A 369 0.91 -0.47 -19.00
N PHE A 370 1.53 -0.45 -17.83
CA PHE A 370 1.33 -1.48 -16.83
C PHE A 370 0.05 -1.27 -15.99
N VAL A 371 -0.74 -0.25 -16.32
CA VAL A 371 -2.03 0.03 -15.68
C VAL A 371 -3.17 -0.41 -16.59
N THR A 372 -4.04 -1.29 -16.10
CA THR A 372 -5.17 -1.82 -16.87
C THR A 372 -6.11 -0.70 -17.35
N GLN A 373 -6.56 -0.81 -18.59
CA GLN A 373 -7.43 0.14 -19.28
C GLN A 373 -6.88 1.58 -19.33
N LEU A 374 -5.57 1.76 -19.26
CA LEU A 374 -4.92 3.06 -19.44
C LEU A 374 -3.91 2.99 -20.59
N GLY A 375 -4.06 3.87 -21.56
CA GLY A 375 -3.27 3.89 -22.81
C GLY A 375 -3.86 2.99 -23.89
N THR A 376 -3.11 2.80 -24.98
CA THR A 376 -3.54 2.01 -26.16
C THR A 376 -3.20 0.53 -26.05
N THR A 377 -2.21 0.20 -25.25
CA THR A 377 -1.77 -1.19 -25.01
C THR A 377 -1.52 -1.35 -23.51
N TYR A 378 -2.20 -2.30 -22.89
CA TYR A 378 -2.16 -2.56 -21.44
C TYR A 378 -2.43 -4.05 -21.18
N PRO A 379 -2.18 -4.58 -19.94
CA PRO A 379 -2.49 -5.96 -19.60
C PRO A 379 -3.96 -6.31 -19.81
N LEU A 380 -4.23 -7.39 -20.50
CA LEU A 380 -5.58 -7.90 -20.77
C LEU A 380 -5.94 -9.08 -19.85
N HIS A 381 -4.95 -9.80 -19.36
CA HIS A 381 -5.13 -11.02 -18.56
C HIS A 381 -4.40 -10.98 -17.21
N PRO A 382 -4.64 -9.92 -16.38
CA PRO A 382 -4.00 -9.84 -15.06
C PRO A 382 -4.43 -11.01 -14.17
N HIS A 383 -3.55 -11.41 -13.26
CA HIS A 383 -3.91 -12.36 -12.20
C HIS A 383 -4.77 -11.63 -11.16
N HIS A 384 -6.05 -11.51 -11.46
CA HIS A 384 -7.06 -10.86 -10.64
C HIS A 384 -8.39 -11.60 -10.81
N ARG A 385 -8.92 -12.14 -9.71
CA ARG A 385 -10.09 -13.03 -9.76
C ARG A 385 -11.31 -12.41 -10.41
N PRO A 386 -11.75 -11.18 -10.03
CA PRO A 386 -12.89 -10.58 -10.73
C PRO A 386 -12.66 -10.39 -12.23
N SER A 387 -11.44 -9.98 -12.65
CA SER A 387 -11.14 -9.84 -14.09
C SER A 387 -11.08 -11.16 -14.85
N GLY A 388 -10.85 -12.27 -14.16
CA GLY A 388 -10.78 -13.60 -14.76
C GLY A 388 -12.09 -14.38 -14.70
N SER A 389 -13.14 -13.82 -14.07
CA SER A 389 -14.39 -14.54 -13.81
C SER A 389 -15.66 -13.76 -14.15
N ASP A 390 -15.60 -12.43 -14.34
CA ASP A 390 -16.74 -11.66 -14.81
C ASP A 390 -16.98 -11.84 -16.32
N ALA A 391 -18.06 -11.30 -16.82
CA ALA A 391 -18.43 -11.37 -18.25
C ALA A 391 -17.76 -10.29 -19.11
N ASN A 392 -16.90 -9.43 -18.53
CA ASN A 392 -16.27 -8.35 -19.25
C ASN A 392 -15.07 -8.89 -20.07
N ILE A 393 -14.91 -8.40 -21.29
CA ILE A 393 -13.76 -8.77 -22.14
C ILE A 393 -12.46 -8.11 -21.62
N LEU A 394 -12.58 -6.90 -21.07
CA LEU A 394 -11.45 -6.14 -20.55
C LEU A 394 -11.32 -6.33 -19.03
N PRO A 395 -10.12 -6.31 -18.47
CA PRO A 395 -9.91 -6.44 -17.03
C PRO A 395 -10.47 -5.22 -16.28
N TRP A 396 -10.64 -5.34 -14.97
CA TRP A 396 -11.03 -4.21 -14.13
C TRP A 396 -10.04 -3.05 -14.28
N PRO A 397 -10.53 -1.79 -14.28
CA PRO A 397 -9.72 -0.63 -14.66
C PRO A 397 -8.82 -0.12 -13.52
N GLY A 398 -7.68 0.45 -13.88
CA GLY A 398 -6.83 1.21 -12.96
C GLY A 398 -5.90 0.39 -12.07
N MET A 399 -5.74 -0.89 -12.36
CA MET A 399 -4.87 -1.81 -11.62
C MET A 399 -3.44 -1.75 -12.16
N LEU A 400 -2.45 -1.48 -11.31
CA LEU A 400 -1.05 -1.62 -11.63
C LEU A 400 -0.63 -3.08 -11.48
N VAL A 401 -0.24 -3.73 -12.56
CA VAL A 401 0.32 -5.10 -12.48
C VAL A 401 1.75 -5.08 -11.94
N GLY A 402 2.16 -6.19 -11.33
CA GLY A 402 3.46 -6.35 -10.66
C GLY A 402 4.67 -5.96 -11.50
N GLY A 403 4.59 -6.17 -12.81
CA GLY A 403 5.66 -5.80 -13.74
C GLY A 403 6.73 -6.88 -13.93
N PRO A 404 7.79 -6.58 -14.71
CA PRO A 404 8.81 -7.53 -15.04
C PRO A 404 9.47 -8.13 -13.80
N ASN A 405 9.62 -9.48 -13.79
CA ASN A 405 10.20 -10.23 -12.69
C ASN A 405 11.24 -11.22 -13.23
N ARG A 406 12.50 -11.06 -12.84
CA ARG A 406 13.60 -11.95 -13.23
C ARG A 406 13.56 -13.31 -12.53
N TYR A 407 12.83 -13.40 -11.43
CA TYR A 407 12.66 -14.64 -10.69
C TYR A 407 11.35 -15.31 -11.09
N LEU A 408 11.46 -16.49 -11.57
CA LEU A 408 10.39 -17.32 -12.09
C LEU A 408 9.77 -18.16 -10.97
N SER A 409 9.68 -17.59 -9.77
CA SER A 409 9.29 -18.33 -8.59
C SER A 409 7.79 -18.57 -8.53
N GLY A 410 7.40 -19.81 -8.65
CA GLY A 410 6.12 -20.32 -8.22
C GLY A 410 5.04 -20.44 -9.28
N ASP A 411 5.07 -19.64 -10.35
CA ASP A 411 4.10 -19.80 -11.42
C ASP A 411 4.50 -20.93 -12.38
N ARG A 412 3.50 -21.65 -12.88
CA ARG A 412 3.69 -22.81 -13.77
C ARG A 412 3.86 -22.43 -15.25
N VAL A 413 3.92 -21.14 -15.56
CA VAL A 413 3.99 -20.59 -16.94
C VAL A 413 5.43 -20.28 -17.35
N THR A 414 6.36 -20.44 -16.44
CA THR A 414 7.80 -20.24 -16.55
C THR A 414 8.45 -20.73 -17.85
N PRO A 415 8.11 -21.89 -18.42
CA PRO A 415 8.72 -22.34 -19.66
C PRO A 415 8.50 -21.41 -20.86
N SER A 416 7.52 -20.53 -20.78
CA SER A 416 7.14 -19.59 -21.85
C SER A 416 7.75 -18.19 -21.68
N TRP A 417 8.73 -18.02 -20.80
CA TRP A 417 9.35 -16.75 -20.48
C TRP A 417 9.94 -16.06 -21.71
N PRO A 418 9.55 -14.81 -22.03
CA PRO A 418 9.89 -14.20 -23.31
C PRO A 418 11.36 -13.78 -23.40
N SER A 419 12.05 -13.63 -22.27
CA SER A 419 13.42 -13.12 -22.21
C SER A 419 14.12 -13.53 -20.92
N ARG A 420 15.46 -13.52 -20.95
CA ARG A 420 16.31 -13.58 -19.74
C ARG A 420 16.82 -12.21 -19.30
N LYS A 421 16.45 -11.13 -20.01
CA LYS A 421 16.76 -9.76 -19.61
C LYS A 421 15.71 -9.32 -18.59
N PRO A 422 16.10 -8.90 -17.37
CA PRO A 422 15.16 -8.62 -16.29
C PRO A 422 13.98 -7.72 -16.69
N ALA A 423 14.24 -6.61 -17.35
CA ALA A 423 13.21 -5.65 -17.79
C ALA A 423 12.22 -6.19 -18.84
N LEU A 424 12.50 -7.34 -19.46
CA LEU A 424 11.64 -7.98 -20.46
C LEU A 424 10.97 -9.26 -19.94
N CYS A 425 11.17 -9.58 -18.66
CA CYS A 425 10.59 -10.77 -18.03
C CYS A 425 9.13 -10.48 -17.58
N TYR A 426 8.24 -10.29 -18.56
CA TYR A 426 6.82 -10.02 -18.33
C TYR A 426 5.97 -10.84 -19.32
N LEU A 427 4.89 -11.43 -18.83
CA LEU A 427 3.90 -12.16 -19.61
C LEU A 427 2.48 -11.67 -19.21
N ASP A 428 1.69 -11.23 -20.19
CA ASP A 428 0.27 -10.94 -19.97
C ASP A 428 -0.55 -12.24 -20.05
N VAL A 429 -0.40 -13.07 -19.02
CA VAL A 429 -1.11 -14.33 -18.85
C VAL A 429 -1.60 -14.43 -17.42
N GLN A 430 -2.86 -14.79 -17.20
CA GLN A 430 -3.48 -14.89 -15.88
C GLN A 430 -2.67 -15.79 -14.91
N GLY A 431 -2.08 -16.88 -15.40
CA GLY A 431 -1.27 -17.80 -14.60
C GLY A 431 0.11 -17.25 -14.22
N ALA A 432 0.57 -16.17 -14.85
CA ALA A 432 1.88 -15.55 -14.60
C ALA A 432 1.85 -14.56 -13.43
N TYR A 433 1.32 -14.98 -12.27
CA TYR A 433 1.12 -14.09 -11.11
C TYR A 433 2.42 -13.43 -10.64
N GLY A 434 3.57 -14.05 -10.77
CA GLY A 434 4.85 -13.45 -10.39
C GLY A 434 5.20 -12.14 -11.12
N CYS A 435 4.54 -11.80 -12.23
CA CYS A 435 4.72 -10.55 -12.96
C CYS A 435 3.41 -9.85 -13.32
N ASN A 436 2.28 -10.57 -13.38
CA ASN A 436 1.00 -10.06 -13.88
C ASN A 436 -0.11 -10.01 -12.81
N GLU A 437 0.21 -10.24 -11.55
CA GLU A 437 -0.69 -10.00 -10.43
C GLU A 437 -0.87 -8.51 -10.18
N VAL A 438 -1.93 -8.14 -9.48
CA VAL A 438 -2.20 -6.79 -8.97
C VAL A 438 -2.15 -6.82 -7.45
N ALA A 439 -1.81 -5.71 -6.80
CA ALA A 439 -1.84 -5.63 -5.34
C ALA A 439 -2.04 -4.20 -4.84
N ILE A 440 -2.63 -4.08 -3.65
CA ILE A 440 -2.95 -2.79 -3.03
C ILE A 440 -1.68 -1.95 -2.78
N ASN A 441 -0.58 -2.57 -2.36
CA ASN A 441 0.68 -1.89 -2.07
C ASN A 441 1.47 -1.47 -3.32
N TRP A 442 1.08 -1.90 -4.51
CA TRP A 442 1.68 -1.41 -5.75
C TRP A 442 0.93 -0.21 -6.31
N ASN A 443 -0.39 -0.18 -6.12
CA ASN A 443 -1.20 0.98 -6.52
C ASN A 443 -1.00 2.20 -5.61
N ALA A 444 -0.69 2.02 -4.33
CA ALA A 444 -0.54 3.13 -3.39
C ALA A 444 0.58 4.11 -3.78
N PRO A 445 1.81 3.67 -4.04
CA PRO A 445 2.86 4.58 -4.48
C PRO A 445 2.59 5.16 -5.87
N LEU A 446 1.90 4.44 -6.76
CA LEU A 446 1.44 5.01 -8.04
C LEU A 446 0.50 6.20 -7.80
N VAL A 447 -0.47 6.07 -6.89
CA VAL A 447 -1.39 7.18 -6.54
C VAL A 447 -0.60 8.37 -5.99
N PHE A 448 0.41 8.12 -5.14
CA PHE A 448 1.24 9.17 -4.56
C PHE A 448 2.01 9.97 -5.64
N ILE A 449 2.74 9.29 -6.52
CA ILE A 449 3.53 9.97 -7.55
C ILE A 449 2.66 10.66 -8.60
N LEU A 450 1.49 10.11 -8.92
CA LEU A 450 0.51 10.77 -9.79
C LEU A 450 -0.04 12.04 -9.14
N ALA A 451 -0.44 11.99 -7.85
CA ALA A 451 -0.93 13.15 -7.11
C ALA A 451 0.10 14.28 -7.04
N ALA A 452 1.38 13.94 -6.85
CA ALA A 452 2.47 14.91 -6.86
C ALA A 452 2.52 15.73 -8.15
N ASN A 453 2.17 15.13 -9.29
CA ASN A 453 2.23 15.71 -10.62
C ASN A 453 0.93 16.36 -11.09
N LEU A 454 -0.16 16.26 -10.34
CA LEU A 454 -1.40 17.00 -10.63
C LEU A 454 -1.15 18.50 -10.45
N LYS A 455 -1.82 19.30 -11.28
CA LYS A 455 -1.93 20.75 -11.05
C LYS A 455 -2.95 21.01 -9.93
N ALA A 456 -2.62 21.89 -9.01
CA ALA A 456 -3.63 22.38 -8.06
C ALA A 456 -4.79 23.02 -8.84
N PRO A 457 -6.06 22.80 -8.45
CA PRO A 457 -7.20 23.47 -9.07
C PRO A 457 -7.02 24.98 -8.96
N SER A 458 -7.31 25.70 -10.05
CA SER A 458 -7.26 27.16 -9.99
C SER A 458 -8.29 27.68 -8.98
N PRO A 459 -8.03 28.80 -8.27
CA PRO A 459 -8.94 29.31 -7.22
C PRO A 459 -10.39 29.58 -7.68
N LYS A 460 -10.62 29.68 -8.98
CA LYS A 460 -11.95 29.91 -9.58
C LYS A 460 -12.78 28.61 -9.75
N THR A 461 -12.20 27.43 -9.58
CA THR A 461 -12.87 26.14 -9.78
C THR A 461 -13.14 25.36 -8.47
N ALA A 462 -12.86 25.95 -7.31
CA ALA A 462 -13.13 25.35 -5.99
C ALA A 462 -14.64 25.17 -5.65
N GLY A 463 -15.51 25.19 -6.63
CA GLY A 463 -16.95 24.94 -6.50
C GLY A 463 -17.56 24.12 -7.64
N LYS A 464 -16.73 23.55 -8.53
CA LYS A 464 -17.21 22.66 -9.59
C LYS A 464 -16.38 21.39 -9.60
N SER A 465 -17.05 20.26 -9.49
CA SER A 465 -16.48 18.94 -9.71
C SER A 465 -15.69 18.91 -11.03
N VAL A 466 -14.41 18.55 -10.95
CA VAL A 466 -13.60 18.27 -12.14
C VAL A 466 -14.05 16.91 -12.66
N GLU A 467 -14.98 16.88 -13.60
CA GLU A 467 -15.25 15.70 -14.42
C GLU A 467 -14.04 15.46 -15.32
N ILE A 468 -13.33 14.39 -15.09
CA ILE A 468 -12.35 13.89 -16.06
C ILE A 468 -13.13 13.20 -17.16
N GLN A 469 -13.41 13.92 -18.25
CA GLN A 469 -13.94 13.31 -19.46
C GLN A 469 -12.83 12.45 -20.10
N ILE A 470 -12.97 11.15 -19.97
CA ILE A 470 -12.20 10.18 -20.75
C ILE A 470 -13.00 9.99 -22.05
N THR A 471 -12.54 10.61 -23.13
CA THR A 471 -13.08 10.31 -24.47
C THR A 471 -12.55 8.93 -24.86
N PRO A 472 -13.40 7.95 -25.17
CA PRO A 472 -12.93 6.71 -25.77
C PRO A 472 -12.31 7.03 -27.13
N ALA A 473 -11.16 6.46 -27.41
CA ALA A 473 -10.56 6.52 -28.74
C ALA A 473 -11.45 5.77 -29.76
N PRO A 474 -11.52 6.24 -31.02
CA PRO A 474 -12.34 5.65 -32.06
C PRO A 474 -11.99 4.22 -32.39
#